data_402d41e5d6b405f1724f189283a98610
#
_entry.id   402d41e5d6b405f1724f189283a98610
#
_cell.length_a   1.000
_cell.length_b   1.000
_cell.length_c   1.000
_cell.angle_alpha   90.00
_cell.angle_beta   90.00
_cell.angle_gamma   90.00
#
_symmetry.space_group_name_H-M   'P 1'
#
loop_
_entity.id
_entity.type
_entity.pdbx_description
1 polymer ?
#
loop_
_entity_poly.entity_id
_entity_poly.type
_entity_poly.pdbx_seq_one_letter_code
_entity_poly.pdbx_strand_id
1 'polypeptide(L)'
;MREKYESLSAAVLRELAKSRGIKGISSMKKSQLVEAMLAQDEAEATETKMEEVEKKEEHTKERTTVAHRNRPASEGRREHRPSNEHHDNTRTERTESTADSSYAEEPKRCEGILEVMQDGFGFIRSDNYLPGDHDVYVAPAQIRRLNLKTGDILVGKTKRNNPTDKFGALMQLDTVNGFAVEEAAKRTNFEDLTPIFPNQRIRLEQPGSSVAMRIVDLVSPIGKGQRGMIVSQPKAGKTTLLKEIAKSVTTSYPDMHLIILLIDERPEEVTDIREAIQGDNVEVIYSTFDELPEHHKRVSEMVMERAKRLVEHKKDVMILMDSITRLARAYNLTVPPSGRTLSGGLDPAALHMPKKFFGAARNMREGGSLTILATALVDTGSKMDDVVFEEFKGTGNMEVILDRKLSEKRVFPAIDIAKSGTRRDDLLLNKEEQEAMEIMRRGMNGMRKDEAVESILNMFAHTRNNKEYIAKVLRSRMF
;
A
#
# COMPACT_ATOMS: atom_id res chain seq x y z
N MET A 1 -23.46 -7.71 -23.40
CA MET A 1 -23.03 -6.80 -24.49
C MET A 1 -24.22 -6.20 -25.24
N ARG A 2 -25.22 -6.99 -25.69
CA ARG A 2 -26.36 -6.50 -26.44
C ARG A 2 -27.13 -5.32 -25.79
N GLU A 3 -27.49 -5.43 -24.51
CA GLU A 3 -28.17 -4.36 -23.78
C GLU A 3 -27.36 -3.07 -23.68
N LYS A 4 -26.02 -3.17 -23.58
CA LYS A 4 -25.12 -2.01 -23.58
C LYS A 4 -25.15 -1.27 -24.92
N TYR A 5 -25.18 -1.99 -26.04
CA TYR A 5 -25.27 -1.36 -27.36
C TYR A 5 -26.68 -0.80 -27.64
N GLU A 6 -27.73 -1.47 -27.19
CA GLU A 6 -29.10 -0.98 -27.32
C GLU A 6 -29.39 0.29 -26.52
N SER A 7 -28.66 0.52 -25.42
CA SER A 7 -28.80 1.76 -24.62
C SER A 7 -28.14 2.98 -25.27
N LEU A 8 -27.21 2.79 -26.24
CA LEU A 8 -26.50 3.89 -26.90
C LEU A 8 -27.34 4.56 -28.00
N SER A 9 -27.10 5.84 -28.26
CA SER A 9 -27.74 6.53 -29.39
C SER A 9 -27.16 6.06 -30.73
N ALA A 10 -27.94 6.15 -31.82
CA ALA A 10 -27.49 5.74 -33.16
C ALA A 10 -26.25 6.52 -33.65
N ALA A 11 -26.06 7.75 -33.18
CA ALA A 11 -24.88 8.56 -33.52
C ALA A 11 -23.62 7.99 -32.85
N VAL A 12 -23.68 7.68 -31.55
CA VAL A 12 -22.58 7.09 -30.78
C VAL A 12 -22.22 5.69 -31.30
N LEU A 13 -23.24 4.88 -31.66
CA LEU A 13 -23.00 3.56 -32.26
C LEU A 13 -22.27 3.65 -33.59
N ARG A 14 -22.57 4.69 -34.42
CA ARG A 14 -21.85 4.88 -35.69
C ARG A 14 -20.39 5.29 -35.47
N GLU A 15 -20.11 6.14 -34.53
CA GLU A 15 -18.73 6.50 -34.17
C GLU A 15 -17.94 5.29 -33.64
N LEU A 16 -18.56 4.49 -32.79
CA LEU A 16 -17.95 3.29 -32.22
C LEU A 16 -17.71 2.22 -33.32
N ALA A 17 -18.64 2.03 -34.22
CA ALA A 17 -18.49 1.12 -35.39
C ALA A 17 -17.40 1.61 -36.34
N LYS A 18 -17.26 2.93 -36.52
CA LYS A 18 -16.21 3.54 -37.33
C LYS A 18 -14.83 3.33 -36.75
N SER A 19 -14.67 3.52 -35.44
CA SER A 19 -13.39 3.30 -34.75
C SER A 19 -12.93 1.84 -34.79
N ARG A 20 -13.87 0.89 -34.90
CA ARG A 20 -13.61 -0.55 -35.06
C ARG A 20 -13.49 -1.03 -36.52
N GLY A 21 -13.49 -0.12 -37.48
CA GLY A 21 -13.26 -0.44 -38.89
C GLY A 21 -14.43 -1.11 -39.63
N ILE A 22 -15.66 -1.10 -39.07
CA ILE A 22 -16.85 -1.66 -39.71
C ILE A 22 -17.22 -0.80 -40.93
N LYS A 23 -17.31 -1.42 -42.12
CA LYS A 23 -17.62 -0.73 -43.38
C LYS A 23 -19.14 -0.65 -43.60
N GLY A 24 -19.61 0.41 -44.29
CA GLY A 24 -21.03 0.55 -44.70
C GLY A 24 -21.97 1.11 -43.63
N ILE A 25 -21.44 1.67 -42.53
CA ILE A 25 -22.19 2.15 -41.35
C ILE A 25 -23.16 3.32 -41.60
N SER A 26 -22.97 4.10 -42.68
CA SER A 26 -23.80 5.28 -43.00
C SER A 26 -25.23 4.94 -43.40
N SER A 27 -25.46 3.76 -43.97
CA SER A 27 -26.78 3.29 -44.42
C SER A 27 -27.49 2.35 -43.44
N MET A 28 -26.83 1.95 -42.35
CA MET A 28 -27.35 0.97 -41.37
C MET A 28 -28.32 1.59 -40.36
N LYS A 29 -29.41 0.89 -40.07
CA LYS A 29 -30.33 1.22 -38.98
C LYS A 29 -29.70 0.83 -37.61
N LYS A 30 -30.21 1.39 -36.49
CA LYS A 30 -29.66 1.14 -35.15
C LYS A 30 -29.55 -0.37 -34.81
N SER A 31 -30.56 -1.18 -35.16
CA SER A 31 -30.54 -2.63 -34.95
C SER A 31 -29.45 -3.34 -35.72
N GLN A 32 -29.19 -2.94 -36.97
CA GLN A 32 -28.13 -3.50 -37.81
C GLN A 32 -26.73 -3.12 -37.32
N LEU A 33 -26.56 -1.91 -36.75
CA LEU A 33 -25.32 -1.49 -36.11
C LEU A 33 -25.02 -2.31 -34.87
N VAL A 34 -26.02 -2.60 -34.04
CA VAL A 34 -25.88 -3.46 -32.86
C VAL A 34 -25.47 -4.89 -33.25
N GLU A 35 -26.10 -5.45 -34.27
CA GLU A 35 -25.75 -6.81 -34.76
C GLU A 35 -24.33 -6.85 -35.35
N ALA A 36 -23.92 -5.85 -36.12
CA ALA A 36 -22.56 -5.77 -36.65
C ALA A 36 -21.50 -5.65 -35.59
N MET A 37 -21.79 -4.90 -34.50
CA MET A 37 -20.90 -4.77 -33.35
C MET A 37 -20.77 -6.07 -32.54
N LEU A 38 -21.87 -6.82 -32.39
CA LEU A 38 -21.85 -8.11 -31.69
C LEU A 38 -21.09 -9.17 -32.52
N ALA A 39 -21.26 -9.20 -33.84
CA ALA A 39 -20.52 -10.10 -34.70
C ALA A 39 -18.99 -9.85 -34.66
N GLN A 40 -18.59 -8.60 -34.51
CA GLN A 40 -17.19 -8.25 -34.36
C GLN A 40 -16.63 -8.64 -32.98
N ASP A 41 -17.39 -8.44 -31.92
CA ASP A 41 -17.00 -8.88 -30.55
C ASP A 41 -16.84 -10.43 -30.51
N GLU A 42 -17.66 -11.18 -31.23
CA GLU A 42 -17.55 -12.66 -31.36
C GLU A 42 -16.33 -13.10 -32.19
N ALA A 43 -15.99 -12.35 -33.24
CA ALA A 43 -14.79 -12.60 -34.03
C ALA A 43 -13.50 -12.35 -33.25
N GLU A 44 -13.41 -11.23 -32.55
CA GLU A 44 -12.27 -10.90 -31.68
C GLU A 44 -12.09 -11.90 -30.51
N ALA A 45 -13.20 -12.40 -29.96
CA ALA A 45 -13.17 -13.43 -28.90
C ALA A 45 -12.72 -14.81 -29.41
N THR A 46 -12.97 -15.12 -30.72
CA THR A 46 -12.49 -16.36 -31.35
C THR A 46 -11.01 -16.28 -31.74
N GLU A 47 -10.54 -15.13 -32.21
CA GLU A 47 -9.11 -14.91 -32.50
C GLU A 47 -8.27 -15.00 -31.23
N THR A 48 -8.71 -14.39 -30.13
CA THR A 48 -8.00 -14.46 -28.84
C THR A 48 -7.91 -15.90 -28.30
N LYS A 49 -8.96 -16.71 -28.52
CA LYS A 49 -8.92 -18.13 -28.12
C LYS A 49 -8.00 -18.98 -29.00
N MET A 50 -7.87 -18.65 -30.28
CA MET A 50 -6.95 -19.35 -31.22
C MET A 50 -5.49 -19.02 -30.89
N GLU A 51 -5.17 -17.76 -30.55
CA GLU A 51 -3.82 -17.37 -30.08
C GLU A 51 -3.44 -18.03 -28.75
N GLU A 52 -4.39 -18.20 -27.80
CA GLU A 52 -4.14 -18.93 -26.55
C GLU A 52 -3.90 -20.43 -26.76
N VAL A 53 -4.53 -21.04 -27.78
CA VAL A 53 -4.34 -22.46 -28.13
C VAL A 53 -2.98 -22.65 -28.81
N GLU A 54 -2.58 -21.78 -29.75
CA GLU A 54 -1.26 -21.83 -30.39
C GLU A 54 -0.12 -21.64 -29.41
N LYS A 55 -0.22 -20.69 -28.45
CA LYS A 55 0.78 -20.51 -27.37
C LYS A 55 0.87 -21.72 -26.43
N LYS A 56 -0.22 -22.46 -26.21
CA LYS A 56 -0.20 -23.70 -25.43
C LYS A 56 0.44 -24.86 -26.18
N GLU A 57 0.28 -24.94 -27.51
CA GLU A 57 0.91 -25.96 -28.35
C GLU A 57 2.42 -25.73 -28.53
N GLU A 58 2.89 -24.49 -28.61
CA GLU A 58 4.31 -24.17 -28.62
C GLU A 58 5.01 -24.54 -27.29
N HIS A 59 4.35 -24.24 -26.17
CA HIS A 59 4.90 -24.61 -24.84
C HIS A 59 4.93 -26.12 -24.57
N THR A 60 4.08 -26.89 -25.27
CA THR A 60 4.06 -28.37 -25.19
C THR A 60 5.17 -28.99 -26.06
N LYS A 61 5.54 -28.35 -27.18
CA LYS A 61 6.63 -28.79 -28.05
C LYS A 61 8.03 -28.56 -27.45
N GLU A 62 8.24 -27.48 -26.71
CA GLU A 62 9.51 -27.24 -25.98
C GLU A 62 9.74 -28.21 -24.81
N ARG A 63 8.69 -28.72 -24.16
CA ARG A 63 8.82 -29.72 -23.09
C ARG A 63 9.16 -31.13 -23.56
N THR A 64 8.93 -31.47 -24.82
CA THR A 64 9.17 -32.83 -25.37
C THR A 64 10.58 -33.03 -25.89
N THR A 65 11.38 -31.99 -26.05
CA THR A 65 12.74 -32.09 -26.60
C THR A 65 13.89 -32.24 -25.58
N VAL A 66 13.58 -32.19 -24.27
CA VAL A 66 14.61 -32.28 -23.22
C VAL A 66 14.65 -33.65 -22.50
N ALA A 67 13.77 -34.61 -22.85
CA ALA A 67 13.63 -35.87 -22.15
C ALA A 67 14.14 -37.13 -22.93
N HIS A 68 15.17 -37.01 -23.74
CA HIS A 68 15.79 -38.20 -24.39
C HIS A 68 17.31 -38.13 -24.30
N ARG A 69 17.85 -38.51 -23.14
CA ARG A 69 19.18 -39.14 -23.02
C ARG A 69 19.31 -39.81 -21.65
N ASN A 70 19.19 -41.12 -21.70
CA ASN A 70 19.88 -42.13 -20.89
C ASN A 70 18.98 -43.32 -20.54
N ARG A 71 19.18 -44.42 -21.29
CA ARG A 71 18.92 -45.80 -20.90
C ARG A 71 20.14 -46.59 -21.18
N PRO A 72 20.42 -47.64 -20.41
CA PRO A 72 20.67 -48.93 -21.04
C PRO A 72 19.74 -50.05 -20.57
N ALA A 73 19.74 -51.10 -21.40
CA ALA A 73 18.83 -52.20 -21.56
C ALA A 73 18.97 -53.33 -20.50
N SER A 74 17.89 -54.17 -20.36
CA SER A 74 17.92 -55.63 -20.41
C SER A 74 16.47 -56.17 -20.32
N GLU A 75 16.04 -56.81 -21.34
CA GLU A 75 15.65 -58.20 -21.61
C GLU A 75 14.66 -58.91 -20.69
N GLY A 76 13.59 -59.48 -21.29
CA GLY A 76 13.00 -60.74 -20.85
C GLY A 76 11.45 -60.83 -20.90
N ARG A 77 10.85 -61.05 -22.02
CA ARG A 77 10.15 -62.21 -22.61
C ARG A 77 8.85 -62.76 -21.95
N ARG A 78 7.78 -62.73 -22.75
CA ARG A 78 6.68 -63.72 -22.99
C ARG A 78 5.48 -63.80 -22.07
N GLU A 79 4.34 -63.54 -22.65
CA GLU A 79 3.26 -64.35 -23.24
C GLU A 79 2.25 -64.91 -22.25
N HIS A 80 0.99 -64.60 -22.29
CA HIS A 80 -0.13 -65.32 -22.90
C HIS A 80 -1.53 -64.75 -22.46
N ARG A 81 -2.38 -64.58 -23.48
CA ARG A 81 -3.85 -64.60 -23.42
C ARG A 81 -4.29 -66.06 -23.55
N PRO A 82 -5.52 -66.53 -23.38
CA PRO A 82 -6.85 -65.87 -23.56
C PRO A 82 -8.01 -66.37 -22.66
N SER A 83 -9.11 -65.69 -22.84
CA SER A 83 -10.52 -66.12 -23.11
C SER A 83 -11.45 -66.66 -22.02
N ASN A 84 -12.62 -66.05 -22.05
CA ASN A 84 -14.01 -66.54 -22.17
C ASN A 84 -14.77 -67.04 -20.94
N GLU A 85 -15.84 -66.35 -20.77
CA GLU A 85 -17.29 -66.66 -20.96
C GLU A 85 -18.12 -67.11 -19.76
N HIS A 86 -19.23 -66.48 -19.64
CA HIS A 86 -20.62 -66.85 -19.49
C HIS A 86 -21.33 -66.75 -18.13
N HIS A 87 -22.40 -65.91 -18.20
CA HIS A 87 -23.79 -66.11 -17.68
C HIS A 87 -23.99 -66.43 -16.17
N ASP A 88 -24.92 -65.96 -15.44
CA ASP A 88 -26.35 -65.60 -15.69
C ASP A 88 -26.94 -65.01 -14.39
N ASN A 89 -27.87 -64.11 -14.56
CA ASN A 89 -29.12 -63.90 -13.85
C ASN A 89 -29.29 -63.80 -12.34
N THR A 90 -29.95 -62.71 -12.05
CA THR A 90 -31.10 -62.49 -11.14
C THR A 90 -30.86 -62.10 -9.69
N ARG A 91 -31.39 -60.99 -9.41
CA ARG A 91 -32.39 -60.65 -8.41
C ARG A 91 -32.10 -59.35 -7.62
N THR A 92 -32.99 -58.41 -7.89
CA THR A 92 -33.28 -57.22 -7.15
C THR A 92 -33.21 -57.38 -5.62
N GLU A 93 -32.33 -56.57 -5.00
CA GLU A 93 -32.61 -56.03 -3.68
C GLU A 93 -32.18 -54.57 -3.63
N ARG A 94 -33.16 -53.71 -3.33
CA ARG A 94 -32.97 -52.31 -2.97
C ARG A 94 -32.11 -52.25 -1.73
N THR A 95 -30.89 -51.81 -1.85
CA THR A 95 -30.14 -51.27 -0.74
C THR A 95 -30.00 -49.78 -0.95
N GLU A 96 -30.46 -49.04 0.04
CA GLU A 96 -30.35 -47.61 0.20
C GLU A 96 -28.92 -47.19 -0.02
N SER A 97 -28.73 -46.28 -0.97
CA SER A 97 -27.45 -45.58 -1.15
C SER A 97 -27.22 -44.71 0.07
N THR A 98 -26.45 -45.22 1.01
CA THR A 98 -25.76 -44.37 1.99
C THR A 98 -24.87 -43.42 1.20
N ALA A 99 -25.30 -42.17 1.18
CA ALA A 99 -24.55 -41.07 0.63
C ALA A 99 -23.13 -41.06 1.22
N ASP A 100 -22.20 -40.99 0.32
CA ASP A 100 -20.79 -40.79 0.53
C ASP A 100 -20.54 -39.55 1.40
N SER A 101 -20.37 -39.76 2.69
CA SER A 101 -20.02 -38.73 3.67
C SER A 101 -18.57 -38.89 4.08
N SER A 102 -17.62 -38.44 3.25
CA SER A 102 -16.27 -38.42 3.78
C SER A 102 -15.25 -37.63 2.96
N TYR A 103 -15.50 -36.35 2.69
CA TYR A 103 -14.43 -35.39 2.48
C TYR A 103 -14.77 -34.08 3.20
N ALA A 104 -15.09 -34.18 4.48
CA ALA A 104 -15.15 -32.98 5.31
C ALA A 104 -13.73 -32.65 5.73
N GLU A 105 -13.04 -31.80 4.94
CA GLU A 105 -11.77 -31.22 5.34
C GLU A 105 -11.96 -30.53 6.70
N GLU A 106 -11.07 -30.79 7.67
CA GLU A 106 -11.15 -30.12 8.98
C GLU A 106 -11.00 -28.62 8.81
N PRO A 107 -11.72 -27.80 9.58
CA PRO A 107 -11.61 -26.36 9.50
C PRO A 107 -10.20 -25.90 9.80
N LYS A 108 -9.57 -25.19 8.87
CA LYS A 108 -8.21 -24.62 9.00
C LYS A 108 -8.28 -23.21 9.58
N ARG A 109 -7.32 -22.86 10.42
CA ARG A 109 -7.15 -21.46 10.86
C ARG A 109 -6.82 -20.58 9.67
N CYS A 110 -7.47 -19.41 9.60
CA CYS A 110 -7.15 -18.37 8.64
C CYS A 110 -6.94 -17.05 9.36
N GLU A 111 -6.03 -16.24 8.82
CA GLU A 111 -5.71 -14.89 9.28
C GLU A 111 -5.33 -14.03 8.11
N GLY A 112 -5.81 -12.79 8.07
CA GLY A 112 -5.47 -11.84 7.02
C GLY A 112 -6.36 -10.61 7.01
N ILE A 113 -6.10 -9.73 6.04
CA ILE A 113 -6.83 -8.47 5.89
C ILE A 113 -8.06 -8.65 5.00
N LEU A 114 -9.20 -8.13 5.46
CA LEU A 114 -10.44 -8.14 4.68
C LEU A 114 -10.42 -7.07 3.58
N GLU A 115 -10.73 -7.48 2.38
CA GLU A 115 -11.11 -6.60 1.27
C GLU A 115 -12.56 -6.87 0.88
N VAL A 116 -13.43 -5.88 1.05
CA VAL A 116 -14.85 -5.95 0.66
C VAL A 116 -14.99 -5.49 -0.78
N MET A 117 -15.60 -6.33 -1.62
CA MET A 117 -15.83 -6.06 -3.04
C MET A 117 -17.13 -5.25 -3.24
N GLN A 118 -17.28 -4.64 -4.40
CA GLN A 118 -18.46 -3.81 -4.74
C GLN A 118 -19.79 -4.56 -4.61
N ASP A 119 -19.79 -5.85 -4.89
CA ASP A 119 -20.97 -6.73 -4.77
C ASP A 119 -21.30 -7.12 -3.31
N GLY A 120 -20.52 -6.62 -2.35
CA GLY A 120 -20.77 -6.78 -0.92
C GLY A 120 -20.23 -8.06 -0.30
N PHE A 121 -19.64 -8.99 -1.07
CA PHE A 121 -18.82 -10.08 -0.52
C PHE A 121 -17.38 -9.59 -0.30
N GLY A 122 -16.54 -10.39 0.35
CA GLY A 122 -15.16 -10.02 0.58
C GLY A 122 -14.20 -11.19 0.49
N PHE A 123 -12.91 -10.86 0.51
CA PHE A 123 -11.83 -11.83 0.64
C PHE A 123 -10.89 -11.43 1.79
N ILE A 124 -10.47 -12.40 2.57
CA ILE A 124 -9.36 -12.26 3.48
C ILE A 124 -8.08 -12.48 2.66
N ARG A 125 -7.26 -11.42 2.52
CA ARG A 125 -5.98 -11.45 1.82
C ARG A 125 -4.90 -11.85 2.81
N SER A 126 -4.10 -12.84 2.46
CA SER A 126 -3.09 -13.41 3.36
C SER A 126 -1.71 -12.82 3.17
N ASP A 127 -1.38 -12.23 2.01
CA ASP A 127 -0.04 -11.74 1.72
C ASP A 127 -0.06 -10.33 1.14
N ASN A 128 0.77 -9.46 1.69
CA ASN A 128 1.06 -8.09 1.22
C ASN A 128 -0.20 -7.30 0.77
N TYR A 129 -1.37 -7.60 1.36
CA TYR A 129 -2.68 -6.98 1.08
C TYR A 129 -3.17 -7.14 -0.38
N LEU A 130 -2.56 -8.01 -1.14
CA LEU A 130 -2.89 -8.29 -2.54
C LEU A 130 -3.66 -9.62 -2.69
N PRO A 131 -4.43 -9.78 -3.79
CA PRO A 131 -5.07 -11.05 -4.12
C PRO A 131 -4.06 -12.19 -4.26
N GLY A 132 -4.38 -13.34 -3.66
CA GLY A 132 -3.54 -14.53 -3.71
C GLY A 132 -4.34 -15.83 -3.79
N ASP A 133 -3.65 -16.94 -3.97
CA ASP A 133 -4.28 -18.26 -4.08
C ASP A 133 -4.79 -18.82 -2.74
N HIS A 134 -4.35 -18.22 -1.62
CA HIS A 134 -4.77 -18.60 -0.26
C HIS A 134 -5.87 -17.71 0.31
N ASP A 135 -6.47 -16.88 -0.52
CA ASP A 135 -7.54 -15.99 -0.09
C ASP A 135 -8.75 -16.78 0.44
N VAL A 136 -9.45 -16.19 1.42
CA VAL A 136 -10.62 -16.81 2.03
C VAL A 136 -11.86 -15.96 1.75
N TYR A 137 -12.87 -16.58 1.19
CA TYR A 137 -14.14 -15.92 0.87
C TYR A 137 -14.93 -15.58 2.13
N VAL A 138 -15.49 -14.37 2.20
CA VAL A 138 -16.36 -13.87 3.27
C VAL A 138 -17.71 -13.49 2.70
N ALA A 139 -18.76 -14.12 3.22
CA ALA A 139 -20.11 -13.92 2.72
C ALA A 139 -20.68 -12.53 3.05
N PRO A 140 -21.51 -11.92 2.16
CA PRO A 140 -22.13 -10.61 2.41
C PRO A 140 -22.96 -10.55 3.70
N ALA A 141 -23.58 -11.64 4.07
CA ALA A 141 -24.36 -11.73 5.31
C ALA A 141 -23.50 -11.60 6.57
N GLN A 142 -22.29 -12.18 6.56
CA GLN A 142 -21.33 -12.05 7.67
C GLN A 142 -20.79 -10.62 7.75
N ILE A 143 -20.41 -10.01 6.62
CA ILE A 143 -19.91 -8.63 6.54
C ILE A 143 -20.92 -7.67 7.12
N ARG A 144 -22.18 -7.73 6.68
CA ARG A 144 -23.24 -6.84 7.18
C ARG A 144 -23.59 -7.07 8.66
N ARG A 145 -23.77 -8.34 9.07
CA ARG A 145 -24.15 -8.68 10.43
C ARG A 145 -23.11 -8.27 11.47
N LEU A 146 -21.81 -8.40 11.13
CA LEU A 146 -20.70 -8.18 12.04
C LEU A 146 -20.03 -6.80 11.83
N ASN A 147 -20.60 -5.94 10.98
CA ASN A 147 -20.08 -4.61 10.65
C ASN A 147 -18.59 -4.64 10.25
N LEU A 148 -18.22 -5.67 9.43
CA LEU A 148 -16.86 -5.81 8.92
C LEU A 148 -16.61 -4.81 7.81
N LYS A 149 -15.37 -4.32 7.73
CA LYS A 149 -14.96 -3.30 6.76
C LYS A 149 -13.65 -3.69 6.10
N THR A 150 -13.42 -3.19 4.89
CA THR A 150 -12.10 -3.27 4.27
C THR A 150 -11.03 -2.72 5.22
N GLY A 151 -9.92 -3.45 5.36
CA GLY A 151 -8.84 -3.10 6.27
C GLY A 151 -8.91 -3.79 7.65
N ASP A 152 -9.99 -4.51 7.97
CA ASP A 152 -10.03 -5.32 9.19
C ASP A 152 -9.14 -6.55 9.07
N ILE A 153 -8.33 -6.83 10.07
CA ILE A 153 -7.64 -8.13 10.21
C ILE A 153 -8.61 -9.11 10.86
N LEU A 154 -8.90 -10.18 10.15
CA LEU A 154 -9.79 -11.24 10.59
C LEU A 154 -9.00 -12.47 10.96
N VAL A 155 -9.30 -13.05 12.13
CA VAL A 155 -8.78 -14.35 12.55
C VAL A 155 -9.96 -15.28 12.76
N GLY A 156 -9.91 -16.45 12.14
CA GLY A 156 -11.04 -17.38 12.22
C GLY A 156 -10.73 -18.75 11.63
N LYS A 157 -11.78 -19.48 11.27
CA LYS A 157 -11.69 -20.81 10.69
C LYS A 157 -12.33 -20.84 9.30
N THR A 158 -11.61 -21.41 8.35
CA THR A 158 -12.04 -21.59 6.96
C THR A 158 -12.22 -23.05 6.62
N LYS A 159 -13.13 -23.33 5.69
CA LYS A 159 -13.34 -24.66 5.13
C LYS A 159 -13.68 -24.54 3.65
N ARG A 160 -13.20 -25.45 2.82
CA ARG A 160 -13.70 -25.63 1.44
C ARG A 160 -14.98 -26.44 1.47
N ASN A 161 -16.02 -25.96 0.81
CA ASN A 161 -17.29 -26.68 0.73
C ASN A 161 -17.21 -27.83 -0.28
N ASN A 162 -16.48 -27.60 -1.40
CA ASN A 162 -16.20 -28.62 -2.40
C ASN A 162 -14.70 -28.69 -2.70
N PRO A 163 -14.16 -29.87 -3.04
CA PRO A 163 -12.76 -30.01 -3.47
C PRO A 163 -12.37 -29.16 -4.70
N THR A 164 -13.37 -28.80 -5.51
CA THR A 164 -13.22 -27.97 -6.72
C THR A 164 -13.24 -26.47 -6.45
N ASP A 165 -13.61 -26.03 -5.23
CA ASP A 165 -13.64 -24.63 -4.88
C ASP A 165 -12.22 -24.07 -4.85
N LYS A 166 -11.99 -22.96 -5.59
CA LYS A 166 -10.69 -22.28 -5.60
C LYS A 166 -10.33 -21.73 -4.21
N PHE A 167 -11.30 -21.19 -3.49
CA PHE A 167 -11.12 -20.54 -2.18
C PHE A 167 -11.92 -21.23 -1.10
N GLY A 168 -11.36 -21.27 0.12
CA GLY A 168 -12.12 -21.63 1.30
C GLY A 168 -13.10 -20.52 1.70
N ALA A 169 -14.19 -20.88 2.37
CA ALA A 169 -15.14 -19.92 2.93
C ALA A 169 -14.89 -19.72 4.44
N LEU A 170 -15.04 -18.50 4.94
CA LEU A 170 -14.99 -18.21 6.37
C LEU A 170 -16.22 -18.82 7.07
N MET A 171 -15.98 -19.81 7.93
CA MET A 171 -17.04 -20.49 8.69
C MET A 171 -17.29 -19.84 10.04
N GLN A 172 -16.22 -19.58 10.78
CA GLN A 172 -16.25 -19.00 12.10
C GLN A 172 -15.24 -17.85 12.18
N LEU A 173 -15.65 -16.72 12.76
CA LEU A 173 -14.81 -15.58 13.05
C LEU A 173 -14.51 -15.55 14.54
N ASP A 174 -13.25 -15.54 14.91
CA ASP A 174 -12.78 -15.54 16.30
C ASP A 174 -12.51 -14.12 16.79
N THR A 175 -11.73 -13.33 16.02
CA THR A 175 -11.41 -11.94 16.36
C THR A 175 -11.40 -11.02 15.13
N VAL A 176 -11.60 -9.71 15.39
CA VAL A 176 -11.44 -8.63 14.41
C VAL A 176 -10.44 -7.63 14.98
N ASN A 177 -9.32 -7.39 14.29
CA ASN A 177 -8.23 -6.51 14.74
C ASN A 177 -7.70 -6.87 16.15
N GLY A 178 -7.76 -8.13 16.55
CA GLY A 178 -7.37 -8.61 17.87
C GLY A 178 -8.40 -8.40 18.98
N PHE A 179 -9.59 -7.84 18.67
CA PHE A 179 -10.70 -7.63 19.61
C PHE A 179 -11.79 -8.69 19.40
N ALA A 180 -12.63 -8.88 20.44
CA ALA A 180 -13.83 -9.70 20.30
C ALA A 180 -14.76 -9.11 19.23
N VAL A 181 -15.44 -9.98 18.49
CA VAL A 181 -16.28 -9.59 17.34
C VAL A 181 -17.35 -8.57 17.72
N GLU A 182 -17.99 -8.77 18.90
CA GLU A 182 -19.06 -7.90 19.40
C GLU A 182 -18.55 -6.51 19.81
N GLU A 183 -17.31 -6.40 20.25
CA GLU A 183 -16.64 -5.15 20.58
C GLU A 183 -16.27 -4.43 19.31
N ALA A 184 -15.64 -5.11 18.36
CA ALA A 184 -15.25 -4.55 17.08
C ALA A 184 -16.46 -4.02 16.27
N ALA A 185 -17.60 -4.68 16.35
CA ALA A 185 -18.82 -4.26 15.66
C ALA A 185 -19.40 -2.91 16.14
N LYS A 186 -19.09 -2.49 17.38
CA LYS A 186 -19.61 -1.25 18.01
C LYS A 186 -18.70 -0.04 17.82
N ARG A 187 -17.55 -0.20 17.17
CA ARG A 187 -16.57 0.91 17.00
C ARG A 187 -17.15 2.07 16.21
N THR A 188 -16.76 3.29 16.57
CA THR A 188 -17.08 4.51 15.82
C THR A 188 -16.32 4.54 14.51
N ASN A 189 -16.96 4.97 13.40
CA ASN A 189 -16.26 5.09 12.12
C ASN A 189 -15.21 6.19 12.18
N PHE A 190 -14.13 6.02 11.43
CA PHE A 190 -13.02 6.98 11.35
C PHE A 190 -13.50 8.39 10.95
N GLU A 191 -14.44 8.48 10.04
CA GLU A 191 -15.01 9.72 9.53
C GLU A 191 -15.84 10.48 10.58
N ASP A 192 -16.37 9.80 11.58
CA ASP A 192 -17.19 10.35 12.66
C ASP A 192 -16.36 10.83 13.87
N LEU A 193 -15.05 10.54 13.89
CA LEU A 193 -14.14 10.96 14.94
C LEU A 193 -13.76 12.44 14.80
N THR A 194 -13.60 13.15 15.94
CA THR A 194 -13.31 14.59 15.97
C THR A 194 -11.82 14.88 15.80
N PRO A 195 -11.36 15.48 14.68
CA PRO A 195 -9.95 15.79 14.47
C PRO A 195 -9.50 16.99 15.34
N ILE A 196 -8.31 16.87 15.92
CA ILE A 196 -7.63 17.92 16.68
C ILE A 196 -6.21 18.14 16.17
N PHE A 197 -5.59 19.26 16.53
CA PHE A 197 -4.17 19.48 16.21
C PHE A 197 -3.26 18.46 16.91
N PRO A 198 -2.13 18.08 16.31
CA PRO A 198 -1.09 17.32 16.98
C PRO A 198 -0.62 18.07 18.23
N ASN A 199 -0.85 17.50 19.41
CA ASN A 199 -0.51 18.11 20.71
C ASN A 199 0.22 17.12 21.64
N GLN A 200 0.49 15.91 21.16
CA GLN A 200 1.28 14.89 21.85
C GLN A 200 2.50 14.56 20.98
N ARG A 201 3.68 14.95 21.45
CA ARG A 201 4.94 14.77 20.74
C ARG A 201 5.35 13.29 20.71
N ILE A 202 5.77 12.82 19.56
CA ILE A 202 6.47 11.55 19.36
C ILE A 202 7.97 11.87 19.41
N ARG A 203 8.62 11.57 20.53
CA ARG A 203 10.04 11.85 20.71
C ARG A 203 10.88 10.82 19.99
N LEU A 204 11.80 11.30 19.16
CA LEU A 204 12.75 10.47 18.43
C LEU A 204 14.07 10.31 19.16
N GLU A 205 14.41 11.25 20.00
CA GLU A 205 15.62 11.21 20.79
C GLU A 205 15.56 10.14 21.89
N GLN A 206 16.56 9.29 21.91
CA GLN A 206 16.80 8.22 22.87
C GLN A 206 18.29 8.23 23.30
N PRO A 207 18.66 7.58 24.40
CA PRO A 207 20.07 7.37 24.72
C PRO A 207 20.80 6.68 23.56
N GLY A 208 21.83 7.34 23.01
CA GLY A 208 22.58 6.84 21.86
C GLY A 208 21.98 7.14 20.49
N SER A 209 20.92 7.94 20.42
CA SER A 209 20.33 8.38 19.14
C SER A 209 21.34 9.15 18.28
N SER A 210 21.19 9.00 16.97
CA SER A 210 21.96 9.77 16.01
C SER A 210 21.68 11.27 16.12
N VAL A 211 22.60 12.07 15.61
CA VAL A 211 22.42 13.53 15.49
C VAL A 211 21.19 13.86 14.64
N ALA A 212 20.86 13.04 13.64
CA ALA A 212 19.69 13.23 12.81
C ALA A 212 18.39 13.19 13.62
N MET A 213 18.21 12.18 14.47
CA MET A 213 17.01 12.06 15.32
C MET A 213 16.89 13.22 16.31
N ARG A 214 17.99 13.64 16.87
CA ARG A 214 18.06 14.79 17.78
C ARG A 214 17.67 16.11 17.10
N ILE A 215 18.14 16.32 15.86
CA ILE A 215 17.80 17.51 15.06
C ILE A 215 16.31 17.49 14.69
N VAL A 216 15.81 16.38 14.12
CA VAL A 216 14.40 16.29 13.74
C VAL A 216 13.50 16.54 14.95
N ASP A 217 13.86 15.99 16.09
CA ASP A 217 13.10 16.13 17.33
C ASP A 217 12.93 17.59 17.80
N LEU A 218 13.91 18.45 17.54
CA LEU A 218 13.86 19.87 17.91
C LEU A 218 13.40 20.78 16.77
N VAL A 219 13.91 20.56 15.54
CA VAL A 219 13.71 21.45 14.40
C VAL A 219 12.37 21.22 13.71
N SER A 220 11.98 19.94 13.62
CA SER A 220 10.73 19.50 12.98
C SER A 220 10.03 18.45 13.85
N PRO A 221 9.61 18.83 15.06
CA PRO A 221 9.00 17.88 16.00
C PRO A 221 7.77 17.20 15.39
N ILE A 222 7.64 15.91 15.65
CA ILE A 222 6.54 15.10 15.17
C ILE A 222 5.53 14.93 16.29
N GLY A 223 4.27 15.25 16.03
CA GLY A 223 3.16 14.98 16.94
C GLY A 223 2.26 13.85 16.44
N LYS A 224 1.56 13.17 17.34
CA LYS A 224 0.51 12.22 16.98
C LYS A 224 -0.54 12.92 16.10
N GLY A 225 -0.79 12.37 14.91
CA GLY A 225 -1.65 13.00 13.91
C GLY A 225 -0.93 13.94 12.94
N GLN A 226 0.39 13.97 12.91
CA GLN A 226 1.19 14.81 12.02
C GLN A 226 1.05 14.41 10.56
N ARG A 227 0.97 15.40 9.66
CA ARG A 227 1.13 15.26 8.21
C ARG A 227 2.49 15.78 7.82
N GLY A 228 3.51 14.93 7.88
CA GLY A 228 4.89 15.31 7.63
C GLY A 228 5.38 14.92 6.24
N MET A 229 6.15 15.81 5.62
CA MET A 229 6.89 15.50 4.41
C MET A 229 8.39 15.45 4.67
N ILE A 230 9.04 14.40 4.16
CA ILE A 230 10.49 14.30 4.06
C ILE A 230 10.87 14.59 2.61
N VAL A 231 11.25 15.84 2.36
CA VAL A 231 11.56 16.34 1.02
C VAL A 231 13.00 16.02 0.69
N SER A 232 13.23 15.28 -0.37
CA SER A 232 14.56 14.78 -0.68
C SER A 232 14.88 14.85 -2.16
N GLN A 233 16.07 15.36 -2.46
CA GLN A 233 16.73 15.11 -3.73
C GLN A 233 17.28 13.66 -3.75
N PRO A 234 17.48 13.06 -4.94
CA PRO A 234 18.13 11.76 -5.02
C PRO A 234 19.51 11.74 -4.33
N LYS A 235 19.79 10.65 -3.58
CA LYS A 235 21.07 10.42 -2.87
C LYS A 235 21.35 11.37 -1.69
N ALA A 236 20.34 11.98 -1.10
CA ALA A 236 20.50 12.85 0.07
C ALA A 236 20.30 12.15 1.45
N GLY A 237 20.13 10.82 1.47
CA GLY A 237 20.01 10.05 2.72
C GLY A 237 18.57 9.78 3.19
N LYS A 238 17.58 9.86 2.29
CA LYS A 238 16.16 9.63 2.54
C LYS A 238 15.88 8.32 3.27
N THR A 239 16.30 7.19 2.71
CA THR A 239 16.04 5.84 3.23
C THR A 239 16.67 5.63 4.61
N THR A 240 17.88 6.18 4.83
CA THR A 240 18.55 6.15 6.14
C THR A 240 17.73 6.88 7.19
N LEU A 241 17.25 8.09 6.88
CA LEU A 241 16.43 8.88 7.82
C LEU A 241 15.12 8.16 8.17
N LEU A 242 14.43 7.58 7.17
CA LEU A 242 13.22 6.79 7.40
C LEU A 242 13.47 5.59 8.33
N LYS A 243 14.56 4.85 8.10
CA LYS A 243 14.94 3.71 8.93
C LYS A 243 15.26 4.12 10.37
N GLU A 244 15.93 5.25 10.56
CA GLU A 244 16.21 5.77 11.90
C GLU A 244 14.94 6.22 12.65
N ILE A 245 14.00 6.89 11.94
CA ILE A 245 12.70 7.24 12.51
C ILE A 245 11.94 5.97 12.90
N ALA A 246 11.87 4.97 12.00
CA ALA A 246 11.21 3.70 12.26
C ALA A 246 11.77 3.02 13.51
N LYS A 247 13.10 2.91 13.63
CA LYS A 247 13.78 2.33 14.80
C LYS A 247 13.48 3.10 16.09
N SER A 248 13.49 4.43 16.04
CA SER A 248 13.16 5.25 17.20
C SER A 248 11.72 5.03 17.67
N VAL A 249 10.78 4.93 16.72
CA VAL A 249 9.36 4.70 17.03
C VAL A 249 9.14 3.30 17.59
N THR A 250 9.67 2.26 16.97
CA THR A 250 9.50 0.88 17.45
C THR A 250 10.11 0.65 18.83
N THR A 251 11.20 1.34 19.14
CA THR A 251 11.87 1.21 20.44
C THR A 251 11.14 1.99 21.54
N SER A 252 10.70 3.24 21.27
CA SER A 252 10.08 4.11 22.29
C SER A 252 8.58 3.94 22.42
N TYR A 253 7.91 3.47 21.39
CA TYR A 253 6.45 3.36 21.32
C TYR A 253 6.02 1.98 20.81
N PRO A 254 6.30 0.88 21.57
CA PRO A 254 6.00 -0.49 21.12
C PRO A 254 4.51 -0.73 20.89
N ASP A 255 3.62 0.05 21.54
CA ASP A 255 2.17 -0.02 21.36
C ASP A 255 1.66 0.72 20.11
N MET A 256 2.50 1.55 19.47
CA MET A 256 2.16 2.26 18.25
C MET A 256 2.27 1.31 17.04
N HIS A 257 1.21 1.25 16.23
CA HIS A 257 1.27 0.51 14.97
C HIS A 257 2.07 1.29 13.94
N LEU A 258 3.17 0.70 13.49
CA LEU A 258 4.02 1.26 12.44
C LEU A 258 3.78 0.51 11.13
N ILE A 259 3.26 1.23 10.14
CA ILE A 259 3.10 0.70 8.77
C ILE A 259 4.13 1.39 7.88
N ILE A 260 5.01 0.61 7.27
CA ILE A 260 5.97 1.11 6.28
C ILE A 260 5.41 0.77 4.91
N LEU A 261 5.10 1.79 4.11
CA LEU A 261 4.52 1.66 2.79
C LEU A 261 5.53 2.07 1.72
N LEU A 262 6.00 1.08 0.94
CA LEU A 262 6.98 1.28 -0.12
C LEU A 262 6.30 1.16 -1.48
N ILE A 263 6.30 2.24 -2.26
CA ILE A 263 5.62 2.32 -3.56
C ILE A 263 6.64 2.56 -4.68
N ASP A 264 6.67 1.65 -5.65
CA ASP A 264 7.56 1.70 -6.81
C ASP A 264 9.05 1.78 -6.38
N GLU A 265 9.40 1.07 -5.29
CA GLU A 265 10.73 1.00 -4.74
C GLU A 265 11.44 -0.28 -5.18
N ARG A 266 12.75 -0.38 -4.97
CA ARG A 266 13.54 -1.52 -5.42
C ARG A 266 13.38 -2.72 -4.50
N PRO A 267 13.36 -3.96 -5.03
CA PRO A 267 13.24 -5.17 -4.21
C PRO A 267 14.31 -5.28 -3.12
N GLU A 268 15.56 -4.89 -3.41
CA GLU A 268 16.66 -4.89 -2.44
C GLU A 268 16.45 -3.87 -1.30
N GLU A 269 15.83 -2.70 -1.58
CA GLU A 269 15.51 -1.70 -0.55
C GLU A 269 14.33 -2.17 0.31
N VAL A 270 13.37 -2.89 -0.26
CA VAL A 270 12.29 -3.56 0.47
C VAL A 270 12.83 -4.58 1.45
N THR A 271 13.73 -5.46 0.99
CA THR A 271 14.35 -6.49 1.82
C THR A 271 15.15 -5.87 2.97
N ASP A 272 15.97 -4.87 2.67
CA ASP A 272 16.79 -4.15 3.67
C ASP A 272 15.93 -3.48 4.77
N ILE A 273 14.77 -2.93 4.42
CA ILE A 273 13.85 -2.34 5.40
C ILE A 273 13.16 -3.43 6.23
N ARG A 274 12.68 -4.52 5.62
CA ARG A 274 12.03 -5.64 6.32
C ARG A 274 12.95 -6.33 7.33
N GLU A 275 14.23 -6.47 7.00
CA GLU A 275 15.22 -7.04 7.89
C GLU A 275 15.63 -6.07 9.02
N ALA A 276 15.72 -4.77 8.70
CA ALA A 276 16.17 -3.74 9.65
C ALA A 276 15.12 -3.32 10.67
N ILE A 277 13.81 -3.45 10.35
CA ILE A 277 12.71 -2.96 11.17
C ILE A 277 11.76 -4.12 11.44
N GLN A 278 11.74 -4.58 12.68
CA GLN A 278 10.90 -5.69 13.15
C GLN A 278 10.19 -5.29 14.45
N GLY A 279 9.03 -5.87 14.70
CA GLY A 279 8.25 -5.67 15.92
C GLY A 279 6.83 -6.24 15.76
N ASP A 280 6.16 -6.49 16.88
CA ASP A 280 4.81 -7.11 16.90
C ASP A 280 3.74 -6.22 16.24
N ASN A 281 3.92 -4.90 16.29
CA ASN A 281 3.04 -3.90 15.69
C ASN A 281 3.67 -3.23 14.45
N VAL A 282 4.54 -3.95 13.72
CA VAL A 282 5.20 -3.44 12.51
C VAL A 282 4.71 -4.20 11.28
N GLU A 283 4.21 -3.48 10.30
CA GLU A 283 3.78 -4.01 9.01
C GLU A 283 4.58 -3.33 7.90
N VAL A 284 5.26 -4.11 7.05
CA VAL A 284 5.98 -3.59 5.86
C VAL A 284 5.24 -4.06 4.63
N ILE A 285 4.55 -3.13 3.99
CA ILE A 285 3.70 -3.33 2.82
C ILE A 285 4.33 -2.62 1.63
N TYR A 286 4.39 -3.28 0.50
CA TYR A 286 5.15 -2.79 -0.64
C TYR A 286 4.52 -3.14 -1.99
N SER A 287 4.92 -2.39 -2.99
CA SER A 287 4.72 -2.70 -4.40
C SER A 287 5.95 -2.19 -5.15
N THR A 288 6.72 -3.13 -5.72
CA THR A 288 8.04 -2.86 -6.31
C THR A 288 7.92 -2.28 -7.72
N PHE A 289 9.01 -1.71 -8.24
CA PHE A 289 9.01 -0.98 -9.52
C PHE A 289 8.65 -1.84 -10.75
N ASP A 290 8.74 -3.15 -10.64
CA ASP A 290 8.39 -4.13 -11.67
C ASP A 290 6.90 -4.51 -11.66
N GLU A 291 6.13 -4.01 -10.68
CA GLU A 291 4.70 -4.23 -10.61
C GLU A 291 3.90 -3.14 -11.37
N LEU A 292 2.64 -3.47 -11.69
CA LEU A 292 1.75 -2.55 -12.40
C LEU A 292 1.30 -1.38 -11.53
N PRO A 293 1.03 -0.19 -12.12
CA PRO A 293 0.54 0.98 -11.38
C PRO A 293 -0.74 0.73 -10.59
N GLU A 294 -1.60 -0.17 -11.04
CA GLU A 294 -2.82 -0.61 -10.34
C GLU A 294 -2.51 -1.28 -9.00
N HIS A 295 -1.40 -2.03 -8.91
CA HIS A 295 -0.94 -2.64 -7.67
C HIS A 295 -0.50 -1.58 -6.66
N HIS A 296 0.28 -0.57 -7.10
CA HIS A 296 0.67 0.57 -6.26
C HIS A 296 -0.55 1.27 -5.64
N LYS A 297 -1.60 1.50 -6.44
CA LYS A 297 -2.86 2.08 -5.95
C LYS A 297 -3.51 1.18 -4.91
N ARG A 298 -3.74 -0.09 -5.27
CA ARG A 298 -4.46 -1.05 -4.44
C ARG A 298 -3.81 -1.22 -3.07
N VAL A 299 -2.50 -1.41 -3.05
CA VAL A 299 -1.73 -1.54 -1.81
C VAL A 299 -1.89 -0.28 -0.94
N SER A 300 -1.80 0.92 -1.53
CA SER A 300 -1.96 2.17 -0.79
C SER A 300 -3.37 2.35 -0.23
N GLU A 301 -4.42 1.97 -0.99
CA GLU A 301 -5.81 2.02 -0.56
C GLU A 301 -6.05 1.05 0.62
N MET A 302 -5.52 -0.17 0.53
CA MET A 302 -5.63 -1.17 1.61
C MET A 302 -4.91 -0.72 2.88
N VAL A 303 -3.70 -0.14 2.77
CA VAL A 303 -2.96 0.42 3.91
C VAL A 303 -3.75 1.55 4.58
N MET A 304 -4.37 2.42 3.81
CA MET A 304 -5.21 3.49 4.35
C MET A 304 -6.40 2.94 5.12
N GLU A 305 -7.12 1.97 4.55
CA GLU A 305 -8.26 1.36 5.23
C GLU A 305 -7.81 0.58 6.49
N ARG A 306 -6.66 -0.12 6.44
CA ARG A 306 -6.04 -0.74 7.62
C ARG A 306 -5.78 0.27 8.73
N ALA A 307 -5.12 1.38 8.41
CA ALA A 307 -4.81 2.43 9.37
C ALA A 307 -6.07 3.03 10.02
N LYS A 308 -7.12 3.28 9.22
CA LYS A 308 -8.42 3.74 9.74
C LYS A 308 -9.03 2.74 10.72
N ARG A 309 -9.00 1.43 10.41
CA ARG A 309 -9.53 0.40 11.32
C ARG A 309 -8.81 0.38 12.67
N LEU A 310 -7.50 0.55 12.66
CA LEU A 310 -6.73 0.65 13.89
C LEU A 310 -7.11 1.90 14.72
N VAL A 311 -7.25 3.05 14.08
CA VAL A 311 -7.65 4.30 14.75
C VAL A 311 -9.08 4.22 15.32
N GLU A 312 -10.02 3.52 14.63
CA GLU A 312 -11.37 3.24 15.14
C GLU A 312 -11.33 2.47 16.47
N HIS A 313 -10.28 1.68 16.69
CA HIS A 313 -9.98 1.01 17.97
C HIS A 313 -9.11 1.85 18.92
N LYS A 314 -9.02 3.15 18.71
CA LYS A 314 -8.24 4.12 19.51
C LYS A 314 -6.73 3.81 19.58
N LYS A 315 -6.20 3.10 18.57
CA LYS A 315 -4.77 2.86 18.43
C LYS A 315 -4.07 4.06 17.81
N ASP A 316 -2.84 4.28 18.21
CA ASP A 316 -1.95 5.23 17.55
C ASP A 316 -1.26 4.53 16.38
N VAL A 317 -1.34 5.13 15.21
CA VAL A 317 -0.80 4.57 13.96
C VAL A 317 0.17 5.57 13.35
N MET A 318 1.33 5.10 12.90
CA MET A 318 2.26 5.84 12.06
C MET A 318 2.44 5.14 10.73
N ILE A 319 2.26 5.87 9.63
CA ILE A 319 2.62 5.41 8.29
C ILE A 319 3.89 6.14 7.86
N LEU A 320 4.94 5.39 7.55
CA LEU A 320 6.14 5.87 6.86
C LEU A 320 6.02 5.47 5.39
N MET A 321 5.85 6.46 4.52
CA MET A 321 5.58 6.22 3.11
C MET A 321 6.76 6.64 2.23
N ASP A 322 7.24 5.74 1.39
CA ASP A 322 8.25 6.00 0.39
C ASP A 322 7.77 5.54 -1.00
N SER A 323 7.26 6.39 -1.90
CA SER A 323 7.11 7.83 -1.80
C SER A 323 5.71 8.29 -2.29
N ILE A 324 5.26 9.45 -1.81
CA ILE A 324 4.02 10.07 -2.28
C ILE A 324 4.12 10.51 -3.75
N THR A 325 5.32 10.89 -4.19
CA THR A 325 5.60 11.25 -5.59
C THR A 325 5.32 10.09 -6.53
N ARG A 326 5.80 8.89 -6.18
CA ARG A 326 5.58 7.68 -6.98
C ARG A 326 4.13 7.22 -6.94
N LEU A 327 3.46 7.36 -5.79
CA LEU A 327 2.02 7.10 -5.70
C LEU A 327 1.23 8.04 -6.63
N ALA A 328 1.51 9.35 -6.63
CA ALA A 328 0.86 10.29 -7.53
C ALA A 328 1.09 9.94 -9.02
N ARG A 329 2.28 9.46 -9.37
CA ARG A 329 2.60 8.96 -10.73
C ARG A 329 1.77 7.73 -11.09
N ALA A 330 1.61 6.76 -10.18
CA ALA A 330 0.79 5.58 -10.40
C ALA A 330 -0.69 5.95 -10.65
N TYR A 331 -1.22 6.89 -9.86
CA TYR A 331 -2.56 7.42 -10.12
C TYR A 331 -2.65 8.14 -11.46
N ASN A 332 -1.64 8.91 -11.86
CA ASN A 332 -1.63 9.62 -13.15
C ASN A 332 -1.67 8.67 -14.36
N LEU A 333 -1.13 7.46 -14.22
CA LEU A 333 -1.17 6.43 -15.25
C LEU A 333 -2.51 5.68 -15.31
N THR A 334 -3.27 5.67 -14.23
CA THR A 334 -4.42 4.77 -14.06
C THR A 334 -5.78 5.48 -13.99
N VAL A 335 -5.81 6.80 -13.72
CA VAL A 335 -7.07 7.55 -13.72
C VAL A 335 -7.50 7.89 -15.15
N PRO A 336 -8.81 7.88 -15.44
CA PRO A 336 -9.32 8.41 -16.70
C PRO A 336 -8.92 9.87 -16.88
N PRO A 337 -8.46 10.29 -18.08
CA PRO A 337 -8.05 11.68 -18.33
C PRO A 337 -9.19 12.67 -18.05
N SER A 338 -8.91 13.69 -17.22
CA SER A 338 -9.89 14.75 -16.92
C SER A 338 -10.04 15.80 -18.04
N GLY A 339 -9.19 15.73 -19.06
CA GLY A 339 -9.10 16.74 -20.13
C GLY A 339 -8.32 17.98 -19.73
N ARG A 340 -7.77 18.03 -18.51
CA ARG A 340 -6.90 19.12 -18.00
C ARG A 340 -5.54 18.54 -17.64
N THR A 341 -4.49 19.31 -17.90
CA THR A 341 -3.13 18.87 -17.60
C THR A 341 -2.37 19.99 -16.89
N LEU A 342 -1.80 19.69 -15.74
CA LEU A 342 -0.87 20.55 -15.03
C LEU A 342 0.52 20.47 -15.68
N SER A 343 1.41 21.39 -15.29
CA SER A 343 2.80 21.35 -15.74
C SER A 343 3.43 19.97 -15.49
N GLY A 344 4.27 19.50 -16.42
CA GLY A 344 4.90 18.18 -16.29
C GLY A 344 4.02 16.98 -16.68
N GLY A 345 2.82 17.20 -17.27
CA GLY A 345 1.96 16.11 -17.74
C GLY A 345 1.11 15.45 -16.63
N LEU A 346 0.91 16.12 -15.50
CA LEU A 346 0.11 15.62 -14.38
C LEU A 346 -1.36 15.98 -14.57
N ASP A 347 -2.24 15.00 -14.53
CA ASP A 347 -3.70 15.22 -14.48
C ASP A 347 -4.12 15.63 -13.05
N PRO A 348 -4.91 16.71 -12.86
CA PRO A 348 -5.40 17.09 -11.53
C PRO A 348 -6.19 15.98 -10.83
N ALA A 349 -6.90 15.12 -11.57
CA ALA A 349 -7.65 13.99 -11.02
C ALA A 349 -6.72 12.96 -10.34
N ALA A 350 -5.49 12.82 -10.81
CA ALA A 350 -4.49 11.92 -10.23
C ALA A 350 -4.08 12.28 -8.79
N LEU A 351 -4.24 13.55 -8.42
CA LEU A 351 -3.87 14.04 -7.09
C LEU A 351 -4.95 13.80 -6.03
N HIS A 352 -6.19 13.53 -6.42
CA HIS A 352 -7.31 13.46 -5.48
C HIS A 352 -7.12 12.37 -4.42
N MET A 353 -6.87 11.13 -4.84
CA MET A 353 -6.71 10.01 -3.91
C MET A 353 -5.41 10.09 -3.08
N PRO A 354 -4.23 10.42 -3.63
CA PRO A 354 -3.03 10.68 -2.84
C PRO A 354 -3.19 11.83 -1.82
N LYS A 355 -3.91 12.92 -2.18
CA LYS A 355 -4.24 13.99 -1.22
C LYS A 355 -5.18 13.49 -0.12
N LYS A 356 -6.19 12.67 -0.46
CA LYS A 356 -7.09 12.04 0.51
C LYS A 356 -6.30 11.13 1.46
N PHE A 357 -5.36 10.34 0.94
CA PHE A 357 -4.44 9.52 1.72
C PHE A 357 -3.66 10.36 2.72
N PHE A 358 -2.87 11.32 2.25
CA PHE A 358 -2.04 12.16 3.10
C PHE A 358 -2.86 13.03 4.07
N GLY A 359 -4.01 13.55 3.61
CA GLY A 359 -4.93 14.36 4.39
C GLY A 359 -5.69 13.59 5.48
N ALA A 360 -5.67 12.26 5.47
CA ALA A 360 -6.28 11.44 6.52
C ALA A 360 -5.51 11.50 7.85
N ALA A 361 -4.22 11.90 7.83
CA ALA A 361 -3.43 12.05 9.05
C ALA A 361 -4.04 13.11 9.96
N ARG A 362 -4.42 12.70 11.18
CA ARG A 362 -5.02 13.55 12.22
C ARG A 362 -4.94 12.89 13.59
N ASN A 363 -4.91 13.72 14.62
CA ASN A 363 -5.11 13.28 16.00
C ASN A 363 -6.61 13.33 16.33
N MET A 364 -7.12 12.39 17.15
CA MET A 364 -8.53 12.27 17.47
C MET A 364 -8.80 12.62 18.93
N ARG A 365 -9.88 13.38 19.17
CA ARG A 365 -10.30 13.75 20.53
C ARG A 365 -10.73 12.54 21.34
N GLU A 366 -11.35 11.57 20.70
CA GLU A 366 -11.89 10.34 21.31
C GLU A 366 -10.78 9.31 21.64
N GLY A 367 -9.56 9.58 21.22
CA GLY A 367 -8.37 8.70 21.33
C GLY A 367 -8.01 8.04 20.00
N GLY A 368 -6.76 7.63 19.92
CA GLY A 368 -6.14 7.17 18.68
C GLY A 368 -5.66 8.31 17.78
N SER A 369 -4.71 8.01 16.93
CA SER A 369 -4.16 8.99 15.99
C SER A 369 -3.65 8.30 14.72
N LEU A 370 -3.69 9.04 13.60
CA LEU A 370 -3.02 8.64 12.37
C LEU A 370 -1.96 9.68 12.00
N THR A 371 -0.69 9.30 12.12
CA THR A 371 0.48 10.09 11.71
C THR A 371 0.99 9.58 10.38
N ILE A 372 1.22 10.46 9.41
CA ILE A 372 1.78 10.08 8.11
C ILE A 372 3.03 10.92 7.84
N LEU A 373 4.17 10.24 7.65
CA LEU A 373 5.40 10.83 7.17
C LEU A 373 5.68 10.28 5.77
N ALA A 374 5.50 11.12 4.76
CA ALA A 374 5.67 10.72 3.37
C ALA A 374 6.91 11.37 2.77
N THR A 375 7.72 10.59 2.04
CA THR A 375 8.81 11.17 1.27
C THR A 375 8.27 11.80 0.00
N ALA A 376 8.81 12.97 -0.34
CA ALA A 376 8.56 13.67 -1.59
C ALA A 376 9.88 13.88 -2.33
N LEU A 377 9.90 13.52 -3.61
CA LEU A 377 11.07 13.68 -4.47
C LEU A 377 11.03 15.04 -5.15
N VAL A 378 12.17 15.73 -5.15
CA VAL A 378 12.35 17.04 -5.80
C VAL A 378 13.66 17.07 -6.57
N ASP A 379 13.78 17.98 -7.54
CA ASP A 379 14.99 18.16 -8.36
C ASP A 379 15.48 16.84 -9.01
N THR A 380 14.55 16.00 -9.43
CA THR A 380 14.84 14.73 -10.13
C THR A 380 15.10 14.92 -11.62
N GLY A 381 14.92 16.12 -12.13
CA GLY A 381 14.87 16.44 -13.56
C GLY A 381 13.47 16.28 -14.16
N SER A 382 12.50 15.79 -13.40
CA SER A 382 11.10 15.65 -13.82
C SER A 382 10.25 16.80 -13.30
N LYS A 383 9.69 17.60 -14.19
CA LYS A 383 8.76 18.69 -13.82
C LYS A 383 7.50 18.18 -13.10
N MET A 384 7.11 16.93 -13.34
CA MET A 384 5.97 16.31 -12.65
C MET A 384 6.23 16.19 -11.15
N ASP A 385 7.44 15.79 -10.74
CA ASP A 385 7.79 15.60 -9.33
C ASP A 385 7.75 16.91 -8.56
N ASP A 386 8.23 17.99 -9.19
CA ASP A 386 8.19 19.33 -8.58
C ASP A 386 6.74 19.82 -8.42
N VAL A 387 5.87 19.56 -9.42
CA VAL A 387 4.43 19.89 -9.32
C VAL A 387 3.76 19.07 -8.23
N VAL A 388 4.04 17.76 -8.14
CA VAL A 388 3.52 16.93 -7.05
C VAL A 388 3.93 17.49 -5.69
N PHE A 389 5.21 17.81 -5.50
CA PHE A 389 5.68 18.41 -4.24
C PHE A 389 4.92 19.69 -3.88
N GLU A 390 4.81 20.66 -4.79
CA GLU A 390 4.10 21.93 -4.55
C GLU A 390 2.62 21.70 -4.21
N GLU A 391 1.96 20.74 -4.85
CA GLU A 391 0.56 20.39 -4.60
C GLU A 391 0.33 19.75 -3.21
N PHE A 392 1.33 19.05 -2.66
CA PHE A 392 1.27 18.44 -1.33
C PHE A 392 1.77 19.35 -0.20
N LYS A 393 2.63 20.32 -0.49
CA LYS A 393 3.20 21.28 0.47
C LYS A 393 2.11 22.04 1.23
N GLY A 394 1.02 22.40 0.56
CA GLY A 394 -0.14 23.04 1.18
C GLY A 394 -0.93 22.12 2.12
N THR A 395 -0.88 20.81 1.93
CA THR A 395 -1.59 19.80 2.73
C THR A 395 -0.80 19.41 3.98
N GLY A 396 0.53 19.41 3.90
CA GLY A 396 1.43 19.09 5.00
C GLY A 396 1.43 20.17 6.10
N ASN A 397 1.82 19.76 7.30
CA ASN A 397 2.01 20.65 8.45
C ASN A 397 3.37 20.44 9.15
N MET A 398 4.27 19.68 8.54
CA MET A 398 5.64 19.44 8.97
C MET A 398 6.50 19.10 7.74
N GLU A 399 7.71 19.64 7.69
CA GLU A 399 8.67 19.37 6.62
C GLU A 399 10.05 19.13 7.19
N VAL A 400 10.73 18.07 6.72
CA VAL A 400 12.17 17.85 6.86
C VAL A 400 12.76 17.87 5.46
N ILE A 401 13.62 18.83 5.19
CA ILE A 401 14.22 19.02 3.87
C ILE A 401 15.67 18.51 3.89
N LEU A 402 15.98 17.56 3.01
CA LEU A 402 17.33 17.06 2.81
C LEU A 402 18.00 17.81 1.66
N ASP A 403 19.22 18.28 1.89
CA ASP A 403 20.02 19.03 0.91
C ASP A 403 21.14 18.15 0.35
N ARG A 404 21.07 17.89 -0.95
CA ARG A 404 22.07 17.09 -1.68
C ARG A 404 23.47 17.72 -1.63
N LYS A 405 23.57 19.06 -1.62
CA LYS A 405 24.88 19.75 -1.57
C LYS A 405 25.61 19.45 -0.27
N LEU A 406 24.89 19.34 0.87
CA LEU A 406 25.47 18.90 2.14
C LEU A 406 25.94 17.44 2.05
N SER A 407 25.14 16.56 1.46
CA SER A 407 25.52 15.16 1.25
C SER A 407 26.75 15.01 0.34
N GLU A 408 26.85 15.77 -0.73
CA GLU A 408 28.03 15.79 -1.63
C GLU A 408 29.31 16.26 -0.92
N LYS A 409 29.17 17.18 0.04
CA LYS A 409 30.26 17.62 0.93
C LYS A 409 30.54 16.66 2.09
N ARG A 410 29.82 15.52 2.18
CA ARG A 410 29.91 14.56 3.27
C ARG A 410 29.51 15.11 4.64
N VAL A 411 28.66 16.13 4.66
CA VAL A 411 28.05 16.68 5.88
C VAL A 411 26.76 15.94 6.18
N PHE A 412 26.73 15.18 7.27
CA PHE A 412 25.60 14.34 7.67
C PHE A 412 25.19 14.60 9.13
N PRO A 413 23.87 14.61 9.43
CA PRO A 413 22.74 14.44 8.50
C PRO A 413 22.63 15.64 7.55
N ALA A 414 22.29 15.37 6.29
CA ALA A 414 22.18 16.40 5.26
C ALA A 414 20.85 17.16 5.33
N ILE A 415 20.45 17.61 6.53
CA ILE A 415 19.20 18.31 6.79
C ILE A 415 19.39 19.82 6.61
N ASP A 416 18.57 20.45 5.75
CA ASP A 416 18.45 21.90 5.67
C ASP A 416 17.63 22.40 6.89
N ILE A 417 18.33 22.75 7.96
CA ILE A 417 17.73 23.17 9.23
C ILE A 417 16.91 24.46 9.07
N ALA A 418 17.32 25.35 8.16
CA ALA A 418 16.64 26.62 7.96
C ALA A 418 15.27 26.47 7.31
N LYS A 419 15.13 25.49 6.40
CA LYS A 419 13.88 25.25 5.69
C LYS A 419 12.99 24.21 6.35
N SER A 420 13.54 23.39 7.26
CA SER A 420 12.78 22.35 7.98
C SER A 420 12.01 22.96 9.14
N GLY A 421 10.84 22.39 9.45
CA GLY A 421 10.02 22.87 10.56
C GLY A 421 8.66 22.21 10.67
N THR A 422 7.99 22.43 11.78
CA THR A 422 6.62 21.98 12.06
C THR A 422 5.70 23.17 12.31
N ARG A 423 4.51 23.17 11.72
CA ARG A 423 3.46 24.15 12.08
C ARG A 423 2.94 23.81 13.47
N ARG A 424 2.72 24.83 14.27
CA ARG A 424 2.26 24.67 15.66
C ARG A 424 3.22 23.83 16.49
N ASP A 425 4.53 24.01 16.31
CA ASP A 425 5.58 23.45 17.17
C ASP A 425 5.45 23.92 18.64
N ASP A 426 4.77 25.05 18.86
CA ASP A 426 4.35 25.56 20.17
C ASP A 426 3.51 24.55 20.98
N LEU A 427 2.79 23.63 20.33
CA LEU A 427 2.04 22.57 20.99
C LEU A 427 2.89 21.34 21.33
N LEU A 428 4.08 21.21 20.75
CA LEU A 428 4.95 20.03 20.84
C LEU A 428 6.24 20.30 21.61
N LEU A 429 6.75 21.52 21.57
CA LEU A 429 7.96 21.96 22.26
C LEU A 429 7.63 22.65 23.59
N ASN A 430 8.43 22.42 24.61
CA ASN A 430 8.34 23.20 25.85
C ASN A 430 8.97 24.60 25.66
N LYS A 431 8.79 25.49 26.63
CA LYS A 431 9.25 26.89 26.54
C LYS A 431 10.76 27.02 26.32
N GLU A 432 11.58 26.21 27.00
CA GLU A 432 13.04 26.23 26.85
C GLU A 432 13.47 25.76 25.48
N GLU A 433 12.80 24.71 24.94
CA GLU A 433 13.02 24.21 23.59
C GLU A 433 12.65 25.27 22.54
N GLN A 434 11.52 25.95 22.70
CA GLN A 434 11.06 27.02 21.79
C GLN A 434 12.08 28.18 21.78
N GLU A 435 12.47 28.67 22.95
CA GLU A 435 13.45 29.78 23.10
C GLU A 435 14.80 29.41 22.48
N ALA A 436 15.30 28.21 22.75
CA ALA A 436 16.55 27.73 22.15
C ALA A 436 16.47 27.64 20.61
N MET A 437 15.33 27.15 20.07
CA MET A 437 15.15 27.09 18.62
C MET A 437 15.02 28.48 17.98
N GLU A 438 14.40 29.43 18.63
CA GLU A 438 14.38 30.82 18.17
C GLU A 438 15.78 31.44 18.11
N ILE A 439 16.57 31.29 19.19
CA ILE A 439 17.95 31.78 19.23
C ILE A 439 18.77 31.15 18.09
N MET A 440 18.68 29.83 17.92
CA MET A 440 19.38 29.11 16.87
C MET A 440 18.99 29.64 15.47
N ARG A 441 17.69 29.80 15.19
CA ARG A 441 17.20 30.30 13.89
C ARG A 441 17.61 31.75 13.62
N ARG A 442 17.59 32.61 14.62
CA ARG A 442 18.08 34.00 14.50
C ARG A 442 19.57 34.03 14.17
N GLY A 443 20.37 33.19 14.83
CA GLY A 443 21.80 33.11 14.61
C GLY A 443 22.17 32.65 13.20
N MET A 444 21.39 31.76 12.62
CA MET A 444 21.59 31.30 11.25
C MET A 444 21.42 32.41 10.20
N ASN A 445 20.56 33.41 10.45
CA ASN A 445 20.28 34.48 9.48
C ASN A 445 21.47 35.37 9.17
N GLY A 446 22.49 35.40 10.02
CA GLY A 446 23.73 36.21 9.84
C GLY A 446 24.88 35.44 9.17
N MET A 447 24.72 34.14 8.93
CA MET A 447 25.78 33.24 8.43
C MET A 447 25.51 32.73 7.03
N ARG A 448 26.56 32.30 6.31
CA ARG A 448 26.38 31.52 5.08
C ARG A 448 25.73 30.17 5.46
N LYS A 449 24.81 29.72 4.60
CA LYS A 449 24.00 28.48 4.89
C LYS A 449 24.86 27.29 5.30
N ASP A 450 25.94 27.04 4.57
CA ASP A 450 26.82 25.90 4.80
C ASP A 450 27.51 26.01 6.17
N GLU A 451 28.05 27.18 6.50
CA GLU A 451 28.74 27.47 7.77
C GLU A 451 27.76 27.38 8.96
N ALA A 452 26.54 27.87 8.77
CA ALA A 452 25.50 27.79 9.80
C ALA A 452 25.14 26.34 10.12
N VAL A 453 24.91 25.50 9.10
CA VAL A 453 24.58 24.10 9.29
C VAL A 453 25.74 23.35 9.94
N GLU A 454 26.97 23.53 9.46
CA GLU A 454 28.16 22.90 10.05
C GLU A 454 28.37 23.31 11.52
N SER A 455 28.19 24.59 11.84
CA SER A 455 28.29 25.10 13.22
C SER A 455 27.25 24.42 14.14
N ILE A 456 25.99 24.30 13.67
CA ILE A 456 24.93 23.66 14.43
C ILE A 456 25.20 22.15 14.60
N LEU A 457 25.63 21.47 13.54
CA LEU A 457 25.99 20.04 13.62
C LEU A 457 27.13 19.81 14.58
N ASN A 458 28.14 20.67 14.59
CA ASN A 458 29.22 20.63 15.56
C ASN A 458 28.72 20.82 17.01
N MET A 459 27.78 21.73 17.23
CA MET A 459 27.18 21.89 18.56
C MET A 459 26.41 20.63 19.00
N PHE A 460 25.64 20.00 18.09
CA PHE A 460 24.98 18.74 18.38
C PHE A 460 25.99 17.63 18.69
N ALA A 461 27.06 17.50 17.90
CA ALA A 461 28.10 16.49 18.08
C ALA A 461 28.84 16.61 19.41
N HIS A 462 28.98 17.86 19.95
CA HIS A 462 29.62 18.13 21.25
C HIS A 462 28.66 18.13 22.44
N THR A 463 27.45 17.63 22.27
CA THR A 463 26.45 17.48 23.34
C THR A 463 25.91 16.07 23.33
N ARG A 464 25.61 15.50 24.50
CA ARG A 464 25.15 14.11 24.66
C ARG A 464 23.69 13.94 24.30
N ASN A 465 22.88 14.98 24.52
CA ASN A 465 21.43 14.96 24.34
C ASN A 465 20.88 16.36 24.05
N ASN A 466 19.60 16.45 23.71
CA ASN A 466 18.94 17.72 23.38
C ASN A 466 18.82 18.64 24.61
N LYS A 467 18.67 18.10 25.79
CA LYS A 467 18.66 18.91 27.02
C LYS A 467 19.99 19.67 27.23
N GLU A 468 21.12 19.00 27.02
CA GLU A 468 22.45 19.62 27.07
C GLU A 468 22.66 20.64 25.95
N TYR A 469 22.18 20.31 24.73
CA TYR A 469 22.21 21.23 23.59
C TYR A 469 21.43 22.52 23.87
N ILE A 470 20.20 22.42 24.36
CA ILE A 470 19.32 23.55 24.72
C ILE A 470 20.00 24.41 25.80
N ALA A 471 20.50 23.80 26.87
CA ALA A 471 21.20 24.52 27.93
C ALA A 471 22.45 25.26 27.41
N LYS A 472 23.16 24.71 26.44
CA LYS A 472 24.32 25.36 25.82
C LYS A 472 23.89 26.54 24.95
N VAL A 473 22.84 26.40 24.12
CA VAL A 473 22.30 27.48 23.29
C VAL A 473 21.81 28.65 24.12
N LEU A 474 21.03 28.37 25.18
CA LEU A 474 20.49 29.40 26.08
C LEU A 474 21.58 30.16 26.86
N ARG A 475 22.69 29.49 27.24
CA ARG A 475 23.81 30.11 27.95
C ARG A 475 24.72 30.93 27.05
N SER A 476 24.94 30.47 25.82
CA SER A 476 26.00 31.02 24.99
C SER A 476 25.69 32.41 24.45
N ARG A 477 24.43 32.87 24.43
CA ARG A 477 24.00 34.11 23.71
C ARG A 477 24.76 34.28 22.38
N MET A 478 25.18 33.14 21.80
CA MET A 478 26.24 33.04 20.77
C MET A 478 25.67 33.22 19.33
N PHE A 479 24.68 34.04 19.21
CA PHE A 479 24.30 34.53 17.90
C PHE A 479 23.92 36.00 18.02
#